data_7351542b6c87b6efe54ac8c6ae30d6ce
#
_entry.id   7351542b6c87b6efe54ac8c6ae30d6ce
#
_cell.length_a   1.000
_cell.length_b   1.000
_cell.length_c   1.000
_cell.angle_alpha   90.00
_cell.angle_beta   90.00
_cell.angle_gamma   90.00
#
_symmetry.space_group_name_H-M   'P 1'
#
loop_
_entity.id
_entity.type
_entity.pdbx_description
1 polymer ?
#
loop_
_entity_poly.entity_id
_entity_poly.type
_entity_poly.pdbx_seq_one_letter_code
_entity_poly.pdbx_strand_id
1 'polypeptide(L)'
;ASREQLEWLQAQTAGISTVIELRTMARPISGPGRQRLVELKAVDEGYPLYGGLKLRDGGNLARIRAEEGGVWGAAVDSRLLEHLGITTGGLFRIGDAEFRAVAIVDREPDRGTQAFRLGPRVIVAASALSATGLEQPGSLIRYHYRLALMPGTDLAVWRAQLQERFP
;
A
#
# COMPACT_ATOMS: atom_id res chain seq x y z
N ALA A 1 8.19 13.36 2.99
CA ALA A 1 7.91 14.75 3.36
C ALA A 1 8.24 14.95 4.84
N SER A 2 8.72 16.15 5.20
CA SER A 2 8.85 16.54 6.59
C SER A 2 7.47 16.77 7.23
N ARG A 3 7.42 16.90 8.56
CA ARG A 3 6.18 17.22 9.28
C ARG A 3 5.59 18.56 8.81
N GLU A 4 6.42 19.59 8.66
CA GLU A 4 6.01 20.91 8.15
C GLU A 4 5.44 20.82 6.73
N GLN A 5 6.07 20.01 5.86
CA GLN A 5 5.57 19.79 4.51
C GLN A 5 4.20 19.14 4.51
N LEU A 6 3.98 18.13 5.36
CA LEU A 6 2.69 17.46 5.46
C LEU A 6 1.59 18.37 6.01
N GLU A 7 1.89 19.15 7.03
CA GLU A 7 0.95 20.13 7.60
C GLU A 7 0.54 21.17 6.55
N TRP A 8 1.51 21.69 5.78
CA TRP A 8 1.23 22.63 4.68
C TRP A 8 0.37 21.97 3.58
N LEU A 9 0.73 20.76 3.14
CA LEU A 9 -0.04 20.03 2.13
C LEU A 9 -1.48 19.79 2.59
N GLN A 10 -1.70 19.40 3.85
CA GLN A 10 -3.03 19.22 4.42
C GLN A 10 -3.85 20.50 4.41
N ALA A 11 -3.23 21.65 4.69
CA ALA A 11 -3.90 22.95 4.68
C ALA A 11 -4.27 23.44 3.27
N GLN A 12 -3.55 23.00 2.23
CA GLN A 12 -3.69 23.48 0.85
C GLN A 12 -4.45 22.52 -0.07
N THR A 13 -4.93 21.40 0.46
CA THR A 13 -5.61 20.36 -0.34
C THR A 13 -6.95 19.96 0.26
N ALA A 14 -7.86 19.51 -0.59
CA ALA A 14 -9.15 18.95 -0.17
C ALA A 14 -9.01 17.52 0.41
N GLY A 15 -7.90 16.86 0.12
CA GLY A 15 -7.60 15.54 0.64
C GLY A 15 -6.17 15.11 0.34
N ILE A 16 -5.65 14.25 1.18
CA ILE A 16 -4.33 13.64 1.03
C ILE A 16 -4.43 12.15 1.33
N SER A 17 -3.70 11.36 0.57
CA SER A 17 -3.50 9.94 0.84
C SER A 17 -2.04 9.59 0.70
N THR A 18 -1.53 8.86 1.67
CA THR A 18 -0.15 8.39 1.71
C THR A 18 -0.10 6.91 1.34
N VAL A 19 0.72 6.62 0.35
CA VAL A 19 1.01 5.26 -0.08
C VAL A 19 2.49 4.99 0.14
N ILE A 20 2.80 3.89 0.80
CA ILE A 20 4.17 3.47 1.10
C ILE A 20 4.45 2.21 0.31
N GLU A 21 5.51 2.22 -0.48
CA GLU A 21 5.89 1.08 -1.32
C GLU A 21 7.32 0.62 -1.01
N LEU A 22 7.47 -0.68 -0.88
CA LEU A 22 8.77 -1.33 -0.71
C LEU A 22 8.74 -2.75 -1.28
N ARG A 23 9.93 -3.31 -1.45
CA ARG A 23 10.10 -4.71 -1.84
C ARG A 23 10.55 -5.52 -0.64
N THR A 24 9.93 -6.68 -0.48
CA THR A 24 10.22 -7.58 0.63
C THR A 24 9.87 -9.02 0.28
N MET A 25 10.17 -9.92 1.19
CA MET A 25 9.83 -11.34 1.02
C MET A 25 8.54 -11.67 1.77
N ALA A 26 7.60 -12.28 1.06
CA ALA A 26 6.47 -12.98 1.66
C ALA A 26 6.82 -14.47 1.79
N ARG A 27 6.46 -15.07 2.91
CA ARG A 27 6.74 -16.49 3.19
C ARG A 27 5.49 -17.18 3.74
N PRO A 28 5.25 -18.46 3.43
CA PRO A 28 4.19 -19.21 4.05
C PRO A 28 4.50 -19.42 5.55
N ILE A 29 3.46 -19.53 6.36
CA ILE A 29 3.60 -19.89 7.80
C ILE A 29 3.85 -21.38 7.94
N SER A 30 3.21 -22.17 7.07
CA SER A 30 3.31 -23.65 7.06
C SER A 30 3.09 -24.17 5.64
N GLY A 31 3.44 -25.43 5.42
CA GLY A 31 3.21 -26.11 4.16
C GLY A 31 4.37 -26.05 3.17
N PRO A 32 4.20 -26.61 1.96
CA PRO A 32 5.27 -26.79 0.96
C PRO A 32 5.53 -25.53 0.13
N GLY A 33 4.83 -24.43 0.37
CA GLY A 33 4.98 -23.20 -0.37
C GLY A 33 6.37 -22.58 -0.22
N ARG A 34 6.72 -21.71 -1.17
CA ARG A 34 8.03 -21.06 -1.23
C ARG A 34 7.88 -19.57 -0.93
N GLN A 35 8.88 -19.00 -0.27
CA GLN A 35 8.97 -17.55 -0.13
C GLN A 35 9.07 -16.87 -1.50
N ARG A 36 8.51 -15.67 -1.61
CA ARG A 36 8.49 -14.91 -2.86
C ARG A 36 8.79 -13.44 -2.62
N LEU A 37 9.61 -12.84 -3.47
CA LEU A 37 9.76 -11.38 -3.51
C LEU A 37 8.42 -10.77 -3.95
N VAL A 38 7.94 -9.82 -3.16
CA VAL A 38 6.68 -9.10 -3.39
C VAL A 38 6.89 -7.59 -3.41
N GLU A 39 6.00 -6.91 -4.09
CA GLU A 39 5.85 -5.46 -4.00
C GLU A 39 4.78 -5.16 -2.94
N LEU A 40 5.22 -4.78 -1.75
CA LEU A 40 4.34 -4.39 -0.64
C LEU A 40 3.90 -2.94 -0.83
N LYS A 41 2.60 -2.72 -0.79
CA LYS A 41 1.95 -1.41 -0.85
C LYS A 41 1.12 -1.22 0.41
N ALA A 42 1.57 -0.36 1.30
CA ALA A 42 0.83 0.02 2.48
C ALA A 42 0.04 1.30 2.21
N VAL A 43 -1.26 1.29 2.51
CA VAL A 43 -2.20 2.37 2.18
C VAL A 43 -2.87 2.91 3.43
N ASP A 44 -3.06 4.22 3.47
CA ASP A 44 -3.77 4.90 4.54
C ASP A 44 -5.30 4.83 4.36
N GLU A 45 -6.04 5.49 5.24
CA GLU A 45 -7.51 5.53 5.19
C GLU A 45 -8.04 6.35 4.01
N GLY A 46 -7.27 7.30 3.49
CA GLY A 46 -7.63 8.12 2.33
C GLY A 46 -7.50 7.39 0.99
N TYR A 47 -6.87 6.22 0.97
CA TYR A 47 -6.69 5.45 -0.27
C TYR A 47 -7.95 4.66 -0.67
N PRO A 48 -8.28 4.60 -1.95
CA PRO A 48 -7.75 5.38 -3.06
C PRO A 48 -8.38 6.77 -3.11
N LEU A 49 -7.56 7.80 -3.25
CA LEU A 49 -8.05 9.18 -3.31
C LEU A 49 -8.87 9.45 -4.58
N TYR A 50 -8.50 8.78 -5.69
CA TYR A 50 -9.20 8.78 -6.96
C TYR A 50 -9.35 7.37 -7.51
N GLY A 51 -10.45 7.13 -8.24
CA GLY A 51 -10.76 5.81 -8.77
C GLY A 51 -11.19 4.81 -7.70
N GLY A 52 -11.01 3.53 -7.98
CA GLY A 52 -11.38 2.45 -7.05
C GLY A 52 -10.45 1.26 -7.16
N LEU A 53 -10.07 0.70 -6.03
CA LEU A 53 -9.43 -0.60 -5.97
C LEU A 53 -10.46 -1.67 -6.31
N LYS A 54 -10.22 -2.41 -7.40
CA LYS A 54 -11.07 -3.55 -7.76
C LYS A 54 -10.47 -4.83 -7.18
N LEU A 55 -11.26 -5.47 -6.36
CA LEU A 55 -10.97 -6.75 -5.76
C LEU A 55 -11.87 -7.81 -6.39
N ARG A 56 -11.32 -8.98 -6.63
CA ARG A 56 -12.11 -10.13 -7.09
C ARG A 56 -13.14 -10.49 -6.01
N ASP A 57 -14.29 -10.99 -6.42
CA ASP A 57 -15.35 -11.47 -5.55
C ASP A 57 -15.95 -10.40 -4.59
N GLY A 58 -15.91 -9.13 -4.98
CA GLY A 58 -16.56 -8.05 -4.24
C GLY A 58 -15.92 -7.72 -2.90
N GLY A 59 -14.66 -8.07 -2.70
CA GLY A 59 -13.89 -7.70 -1.50
C GLY A 59 -13.89 -6.17 -1.26
N ASN A 60 -13.71 -5.76 -0.02
CA ASN A 60 -13.66 -4.35 0.35
C ASN A 60 -12.40 -4.00 1.16
N LEU A 61 -12.07 -2.71 1.17
CA LEU A 61 -10.91 -2.19 1.89
C LEU A 61 -11.00 -2.35 3.41
N ALA A 62 -12.20 -2.42 3.98
CA ALA A 62 -12.36 -2.61 5.41
C ALA A 62 -11.75 -3.93 5.89
N ARG A 63 -11.88 -5.00 5.11
CA ARG A 63 -11.25 -6.29 5.41
C ARG A 63 -9.72 -6.26 5.32
N ILE A 64 -9.17 -5.44 4.42
CA ILE A 64 -7.72 -5.25 4.29
C ILE A 64 -7.18 -4.46 5.48
N ARG A 65 -7.97 -3.54 6.03
CA ARG A 65 -7.60 -2.71 7.18
C ARG A 65 -7.84 -3.38 8.53
N ALA A 66 -8.58 -4.49 8.56
CA ALA A 66 -8.87 -5.20 9.78
C ALA A 66 -7.60 -5.88 10.35
N GLU A 67 -7.50 -5.84 11.67
CA GLU A 67 -6.56 -6.64 12.46
C GLU A 67 -7.36 -7.48 13.43
N GLU A 68 -7.11 -8.78 13.45
CA GLU A 68 -7.81 -9.72 14.33
C GLU A 68 -6.80 -10.65 14.99
N GLY A 69 -6.59 -10.47 16.29
CA GLY A 69 -5.71 -11.34 17.08
C GLY A 69 -4.24 -11.31 16.62
N GLY A 70 -3.74 -10.16 16.19
CA GLY A 70 -2.37 -10.01 15.70
C GLY A 70 -2.18 -10.35 14.22
N VAL A 71 -3.27 -10.73 13.51
CA VAL A 71 -3.25 -11.04 12.09
C VAL A 71 -3.90 -9.90 11.30
N TRP A 72 -3.17 -9.35 10.36
CA TRP A 72 -3.61 -8.25 9.51
C TRP A 72 -4.26 -8.74 8.21
N GLY A 73 -5.22 -7.98 7.69
CA GLY A 73 -5.77 -8.24 6.36
C GLY A 73 -4.79 -7.84 5.25
N ALA A 74 -4.83 -8.57 4.13
CA ALA A 74 -4.09 -8.24 2.93
C ALA A 74 -4.88 -8.57 1.67
N ALA A 75 -4.82 -7.70 0.66
CA ALA A 75 -5.21 -8.06 -0.71
C ALA A 75 -3.96 -8.43 -1.50
N VAL A 76 -4.02 -9.53 -2.23
CA VAL A 76 -2.85 -10.12 -2.88
C VAL A 76 -3.08 -10.39 -4.36
N ASP A 77 -2.03 -10.37 -5.15
CA ASP A 77 -2.03 -10.92 -6.52
C ASP A 77 -2.25 -12.45 -6.45
N SER A 78 -3.10 -13.00 -7.31
CA SER A 78 -3.41 -14.45 -7.32
C SER A 78 -2.17 -15.33 -7.45
N ARG A 79 -1.17 -14.87 -8.20
CA ARG A 79 0.11 -15.59 -8.36
C ARG A 79 0.86 -15.77 -7.04
N LEU A 80 0.67 -14.86 -6.08
CA LEU A 80 1.29 -15.03 -4.77
C LEU A 80 0.70 -16.21 -4.01
N LEU A 81 -0.61 -16.41 -4.08
CA LEU A 81 -1.27 -17.57 -3.45
C LEU A 81 -0.69 -18.90 -3.95
N GLU A 82 -0.50 -19.00 -5.28
CA GLU A 82 0.11 -20.18 -5.90
C GLU A 82 1.54 -20.43 -5.40
N HIS A 83 2.38 -19.38 -5.34
CA HIS A 83 3.77 -19.50 -4.85
C HIS A 83 3.85 -19.87 -3.38
N LEU A 84 2.96 -19.31 -2.56
CA LEU A 84 2.92 -19.60 -1.12
C LEU A 84 2.21 -20.93 -0.80
N GLY A 85 1.56 -21.56 -1.78
CA GLY A 85 0.80 -22.79 -1.59
C GLY A 85 -0.41 -22.60 -0.68
N ILE A 86 -1.05 -21.42 -0.72
CA ILE A 86 -2.23 -21.08 0.08
C ILE A 86 -3.41 -20.67 -0.81
N THR A 87 -4.58 -20.61 -0.23
CA THR A 87 -5.80 -20.10 -0.86
C THR A 87 -6.26 -18.79 -0.20
N THR A 88 -7.29 -18.16 -0.74
CA THR A 88 -7.95 -17.02 -0.07
C THR A 88 -8.37 -17.42 1.35
N GLY A 89 -8.08 -16.58 2.32
CA GLY A 89 -8.21 -16.85 3.75
C GLY A 89 -6.96 -17.45 4.40
N GLY A 90 -6.02 -17.95 3.61
CA GLY A 90 -4.75 -18.49 4.09
C GLY A 90 -3.84 -17.45 4.71
N LEU A 91 -2.94 -17.90 5.59
CA LEU A 91 -2.01 -17.07 6.34
C LEU A 91 -0.63 -17.08 5.70
N PHE A 92 0.03 -15.92 5.74
CA PHE A 92 1.42 -15.76 5.33
C PHE A 92 2.09 -14.69 6.17
N ARG A 93 3.41 -14.56 6.06
CA ARG A 93 4.20 -13.62 6.86
C ARG A 93 5.02 -12.69 5.97
N ILE A 94 5.07 -11.42 6.36
CA ILE A 94 5.98 -10.42 5.81
C ILE A 94 6.70 -9.77 6.99
N GLY A 95 8.04 -9.80 6.97
CA GLY A 95 8.82 -9.38 8.14
C GLY A 95 8.38 -10.16 9.38
N ASP A 96 8.06 -9.44 10.44
CA ASP A 96 7.60 -10.01 11.73
C ASP A 96 6.07 -10.15 11.82
N ALA A 97 5.31 -9.57 10.88
CA ALA A 97 3.85 -9.56 10.91
C ALA A 97 3.21 -10.72 10.13
N GLU A 98 2.09 -11.18 10.64
CA GLU A 98 1.23 -12.19 9.99
C GLU A 98 0.06 -11.53 9.27
N PHE A 99 -0.22 -12.03 8.09
CA PHE A 99 -1.27 -11.54 7.21
C PHE A 99 -2.22 -12.67 6.79
N ARG A 100 -3.48 -12.32 6.65
CA ARG A 100 -4.51 -13.15 6.02
C ARG A 100 -4.81 -12.61 4.62
N ALA A 101 -4.71 -13.46 3.61
CA ALA A 101 -5.10 -13.12 2.25
C ALA A 101 -6.64 -13.01 2.15
N VAL A 102 -7.20 -11.82 2.45
CA VAL A 102 -8.65 -11.61 2.52
C VAL A 102 -9.29 -11.27 1.19
N ALA A 103 -8.50 -10.90 0.19
CA ALA A 103 -8.98 -10.56 -1.15
C ALA A 103 -7.89 -10.73 -2.21
N ILE A 104 -8.32 -10.90 -3.46
CA ILE A 104 -7.44 -10.93 -4.64
C ILE A 104 -7.56 -9.59 -5.35
N VAL A 105 -6.41 -8.97 -5.65
CA VAL A 105 -6.34 -7.72 -6.42
C VAL A 105 -6.64 -8.03 -7.88
N ASP A 106 -7.68 -7.41 -8.41
CA ASP A 106 -8.02 -7.45 -9.83
C ASP A 106 -7.46 -6.23 -10.57
N ARG A 107 -7.69 -5.03 -10.02
CA ARG A 107 -7.21 -3.78 -10.59
C ARG A 107 -6.94 -2.71 -9.53
N GLU A 108 -5.77 -2.06 -9.63
CA GLU A 108 -5.41 -0.88 -8.86
C GLU A 108 -5.67 0.41 -9.67
N PRO A 109 -6.22 1.48 -9.07
CA PRO A 109 -6.54 2.72 -9.79
C PRO A 109 -5.29 3.52 -10.18
N ASP A 110 -4.26 3.46 -9.35
CA ASP A 110 -3.01 4.21 -9.48
C ASP A 110 -1.85 3.36 -10.02
N ARG A 111 -2.18 2.25 -10.66
CA ARG A 111 -1.24 1.34 -11.29
C ARG A 111 -0.69 1.97 -12.57
N GLY A 112 0.34 2.80 -12.44
CA GLY A 112 1.04 3.39 -13.59
C GLY A 112 1.59 2.32 -14.54
N THR A 113 1.90 2.75 -15.77
CA THR A 113 2.47 1.94 -16.86
C THR A 113 3.90 1.45 -16.61
N GLN A 114 4.37 1.40 -15.36
CA GLN A 114 5.70 0.91 -15.05
C GLN A 114 5.83 -0.56 -15.45
N ALA A 115 6.49 -0.76 -16.58
CA ALA A 115 6.63 -2.02 -17.31
C ALA A 115 7.44 -3.10 -16.56
N PHE A 116 8.10 -2.77 -15.46
CA PHE A 116 8.97 -3.69 -14.73
C PHE A 116 8.46 -3.96 -13.31
N ARG A 117 7.66 -5.01 -13.22
CA ARG A 117 7.24 -5.58 -11.94
C ARG A 117 8.15 -6.72 -11.58
N LEU A 118 8.81 -6.58 -10.45
CA LEU A 118 9.72 -7.60 -9.95
C LEU A 118 9.04 -8.64 -9.05
N GLY A 119 7.73 -8.49 -8.77
CA GLY A 119 7.00 -9.44 -7.94
C GLY A 119 5.48 -9.23 -7.90
N PRO A 120 4.75 -10.20 -7.33
CA PRO A 120 3.33 -10.06 -7.06
C PRO A 120 3.04 -8.89 -6.10
N ARG A 121 1.89 -8.23 -6.26
CA ARG A 121 1.45 -7.14 -5.39
C ARG A 121 0.83 -7.69 -4.10
N VAL A 122 1.15 -7.04 -2.99
CA VAL A 122 0.46 -7.19 -1.70
C VAL A 122 0.03 -5.79 -1.22
N ILE A 123 -1.24 -5.60 -0.95
CA ILE A 123 -1.79 -4.35 -0.43
C ILE A 123 -2.24 -4.59 1.00
N VAL A 124 -1.76 -3.75 1.91
CA VAL A 124 -2.04 -3.81 3.35
C VAL A 124 -2.39 -2.42 3.89
N ALA A 125 -2.91 -2.34 5.10
CA ALA A 125 -3.07 -1.07 5.79
C ALA A 125 -1.71 -0.46 6.15
N ALA A 126 -1.59 0.88 6.12
CA ALA A 126 -0.39 1.57 6.57
C ALA A 126 -0.06 1.26 8.03
N SER A 127 -1.07 1.08 8.88
CA SER A 127 -0.93 0.67 10.29
C SER A 127 -0.27 -0.70 10.47
N ALA A 128 -0.42 -1.61 9.50
CA ALA A 128 0.22 -2.92 9.53
C ALA A 128 1.72 -2.87 9.23
N LEU A 129 2.21 -1.80 8.58
CA LEU A 129 3.61 -1.72 8.15
C LEU A 129 4.57 -1.70 9.34
N SER A 130 4.25 -0.97 10.39
CA SER A 130 5.09 -0.92 11.60
C SER A 130 5.24 -2.29 12.27
N ALA A 131 4.19 -3.12 12.24
CA ALA A 131 4.24 -4.48 12.78
C ALA A 131 5.18 -5.41 12.00
N THR A 132 5.50 -5.07 10.74
CA THR A 132 6.42 -5.88 9.93
C THR A 132 7.89 -5.75 10.32
N GLY A 133 8.27 -4.70 11.06
CA GLY A 133 9.66 -4.38 11.38
C GLY A 133 10.52 -3.97 10.18
N LEU A 134 9.91 -3.66 9.02
CA LEU A 134 10.64 -3.33 7.79
C LEU A 134 11.07 -1.86 7.69
N GLU A 135 10.49 -0.98 8.49
CA GLU A 135 10.83 0.44 8.55
C GLU A 135 12.10 0.64 9.39
N GLN A 136 13.24 0.37 8.79
CA GLN A 136 14.55 0.50 9.44
C GLN A 136 15.43 1.52 8.72
N PRO A 137 16.40 2.16 9.41
CA PRO A 137 17.38 3.01 8.75
C PRO A 137 18.08 2.25 7.61
N GLY A 138 18.08 2.83 6.41
CA GLY A 138 18.64 2.22 5.20
C GLY A 138 17.68 1.36 4.39
N SER A 139 16.46 1.14 4.84
CA SER A 139 15.43 0.48 4.03
C SER A 139 15.05 1.33 2.81
N LEU A 140 14.96 0.69 1.63
CA LEU A 140 14.51 1.34 0.41
C LEU A 140 12.98 1.44 0.38
N ILE A 141 12.47 2.45 1.05
CA ILE A 141 11.03 2.73 1.16
C ILE A 141 10.71 3.97 0.33
N ARG A 142 9.64 3.88 -0.47
CA ARG A 142 9.12 5.00 -1.26
C ARG A 142 7.80 5.47 -0.67
N TYR A 143 7.73 6.77 -0.37
CA TYR A 143 6.52 7.44 0.10
C TYR A 143 5.92 8.23 -1.05
N HIS A 144 4.66 7.96 -1.37
CA HIS A 144 3.89 8.67 -2.38
C HIS A 144 2.75 9.41 -1.69
N TYR A 145 2.73 10.73 -1.84
CA TYR A 145 1.65 11.56 -1.36
C TYR A 145 0.73 11.91 -2.53
N ARG A 146 -0.50 11.43 -2.48
CA ARG A 146 -1.54 11.75 -3.44
C ARG A 146 -2.36 12.91 -2.90
N LEU A 147 -2.60 13.92 -3.71
CA LEU A 147 -3.23 15.16 -3.29
C LEU A 147 -4.49 15.42 -4.12
N ALA A 148 -5.59 15.72 -3.47
CA ALA A 148 -6.79 16.28 -4.08
C ALA A 148 -6.75 17.80 -3.87
N LEU A 149 -6.52 18.57 -4.90
CA LEU A 149 -6.52 20.03 -4.80
C LEU A 149 -7.95 20.55 -4.58
N MET A 150 -8.06 21.72 -3.95
CA MET A 150 -9.34 22.42 -3.81
C MET A 150 -9.95 22.71 -5.19
N PRO A 151 -11.28 22.65 -5.35
CA PRO A 151 -11.93 23.03 -6.59
C PRO A 151 -11.51 24.43 -7.06
N GLY A 152 -11.19 24.56 -8.36
CA GLY A 152 -10.76 25.83 -8.94
C GLY A 152 -9.29 26.19 -8.73
N THR A 153 -8.51 25.34 -8.07
CA THR A 153 -7.06 25.58 -7.91
C THR A 153 -6.34 25.44 -9.25
N ASP A 154 -5.59 26.48 -9.64
CA ASP A 154 -4.66 26.39 -10.76
C ASP A 154 -3.44 25.55 -10.37
N LEU A 155 -3.25 24.43 -11.06
CA LEU A 155 -2.19 23.47 -10.76
C LEU A 155 -0.79 24.08 -10.96
N ALA A 156 -0.60 24.96 -11.96
CA ALA A 156 0.69 25.55 -12.24
C ALA A 156 1.09 26.55 -11.13
N VAL A 157 0.14 27.37 -10.71
CA VAL A 157 0.32 28.31 -9.59
C VAL A 157 0.61 27.55 -8.29
N TRP A 158 -0.19 26.53 -8.02
CA TRP A 158 -0.02 25.72 -6.81
C TRP A 158 1.34 25.00 -6.77
N ARG A 159 1.80 24.46 -7.91
CA ARG A 159 3.13 23.84 -8.00
C ARG A 159 4.26 24.85 -7.79
N ALA A 160 4.12 26.07 -8.33
CA ALA A 160 5.11 27.12 -8.10
C ALA A 160 5.20 27.49 -6.61
N GLN A 161 4.08 27.64 -5.93
CA GLN A 161 4.03 27.90 -4.48
C GLN A 161 4.69 26.76 -3.66
N LEU A 162 4.43 25.50 -4.04
CA LEU A 162 5.06 24.35 -3.40
C LEU A 162 6.59 24.37 -3.56
N GLN A 163 7.08 24.67 -4.78
CA GLN A 163 8.51 24.74 -5.08
C GLN A 163 9.20 25.93 -4.40
N GLU A 164 8.53 27.08 -4.31
CA GLU A 164 9.03 28.24 -3.59
C GLU A 164 9.13 27.99 -2.08
N ARG A 165 8.12 27.32 -1.53
CA ARG A 165 8.06 27.05 -0.08
C ARG A 165 9.03 25.95 0.35
N PHE A 166 9.24 24.95 -0.52
CA PHE A 166 10.07 23.77 -0.25
C PHE A 166 10.98 23.48 -1.46
N PRO A 167 12.06 24.25 -1.60
CA PRO A 167 13.01 24.16 -2.72
C PRO A 167 13.79 22.82 -2.75
#